data_dd3ebae5e76f0126499edbd99d04962b
#
_entry.id   dd3ebae5e76f0126499edbd99d04962b
#
_cell.length_a   1.000
_cell.length_b   1.000
_cell.length_c   1.000
_cell.angle_alpha   90.00
_cell.angle_beta   90.00
_cell.angle_gamma   90.00
#
_symmetry.space_group_name_H-M   'P 1'
#
loop_
_entity.id
_entity.type
_entity.pdbx_description
1 polymer ?
#
loop_
_entity_poly.entity_id
_entity_poly.type
_entity_poly.pdbx_seq_one_letter_code
_entity_poly.pdbx_strand_id
1 'polypeptide(L)'
;MLELLKQAEERGLTVYFLGTKEVILNRLLEVLNQQYPKLQIVGAQHGYFKDEQTVVNKIAACQPQMLFIGMTSPYKEEFVSKYKNELNANLIMGVGGSFDVLAGEISRAPVWMQRNGLEWLHRFMKEPQRLYKRYIFENIYFVYLLVQEKFK
;
A
#
# COMPACT_ATOMS: atom_id res chain seq x y z
N MET A 1 -0.54 3.33 -9.13
CA MET A 1 -1.19 2.02 -8.98
C MET A 1 -2.25 1.78 -10.07
N LEU A 2 -3.33 2.56 -10.18
CA LEU A 2 -4.39 2.31 -11.18
C LEU A 2 -3.87 2.20 -12.61
N GLU A 3 -2.98 3.10 -13.01
CA GLU A 3 -2.36 3.05 -14.34
C GLU A 3 -1.56 1.75 -14.57
N LEU A 4 -0.83 1.28 -13.53
CA LEU A 4 -0.11 0.01 -13.63
C LEU A 4 -1.04 -1.20 -13.70
N LEU A 5 -2.19 -1.17 -13.01
CA LEU A 5 -3.19 -2.23 -13.11
C LEU A 5 -3.79 -2.31 -14.51
N LYS A 6 -4.09 -1.15 -15.12
CA LYS A 6 -4.55 -1.08 -16.50
C LYS A 6 -3.51 -1.66 -17.48
N GLN A 7 -2.25 -1.25 -17.33
CA GLN A 7 -1.16 -1.80 -18.15
C GLN A 7 -0.94 -3.30 -17.90
N ALA A 8 -1.11 -3.77 -16.66
CA ALA A 8 -1.02 -5.20 -16.35
C ALA A 8 -2.11 -5.99 -17.05
N GLU A 9 -3.35 -5.50 -17.04
CA GLU A 9 -4.47 -6.12 -17.76
C GLU A 9 -4.24 -6.14 -19.28
N GLU A 10 -3.84 -5.00 -19.85
CA GLU A 10 -3.59 -4.87 -21.31
C GLU A 10 -2.45 -5.77 -21.80
N ARG A 11 -1.42 -5.99 -20.97
CA ARG A 11 -0.23 -6.79 -21.31
C ARG A 11 -0.28 -8.23 -20.80
N GLY A 12 -1.34 -8.62 -20.10
CA GLY A 12 -1.46 -9.94 -19.48
C GLY A 12 -0.43 -10.20 -18.39
N LEU A 13 -0.01 -9.16 -17.65
CA LEU A 13 0.97 -9.30 -16.58
C LEU A 13 0.32 -9.83 -15.29
N THR A 14 1.04 -10.69 -14.58
CA THR A 14 0.59 -11.29 -13.33
C THR A 14 0.80 -10.34 -12.15
N VAL A 15 -0.21 -10.25 -11.27
CA VAL A 15 -0.23 -9.33 -10.14
C VAL A 15 -0.51 -10.07 -8.83
N TYR A 16 0.22 -9.71 -7.77
CA TYR A 16 -0.02 -10.18 -6.41
C TYR A 16 -0.29 -9.00 -5.47
N PHE A 17 -1.24 -9.16 -4.53
CA PHE A 17 -1.59 -8.15 -3.53
C PHE A 17 -1.20 -8.63 -2.14
N LEU A 18 -0.39 -7.85 -1.42
CA LEU A 18 0.02 -8.12 -0.05
C LEU A 18 -0.34 -6.93 0.84
N GLY A 19 -1.15 -7.13 1.87
CA GLY A 19 -1.42 -6.05 2.84
C GLY A 19 -2.88 -5.92 3.22
N THR A 20 -3.17 -4.86 3.95
CA THR A 20 -4.46 -4.51 4.54
C THR A 20 -5.12 -5.63 5.36
N LYS A 21 -6.35 -5.44 5.84
CA LYS A 21 -7.12 -6.47 6.55
C LYS A 21 -7.74 -7.43 5.54
N GLU A 22 -7.98 -8.68 5.95
CA GLU A 22 -8.55 -9.73 5.09
C GLU A 22 -9.88 -9.30 4.45
N VAL A 23 -10.78 -8.73 5.24
CA VAL A 23 -12.09 -8.25 4.75
C VAL A 23 -11.92 -7.18 3.66
N ILE A 24 -11.01 -6.23 3.87
CA ILE A 24 -10.73 -5.16 2.90
C ILE A 24 -10.06 -5.73 1.65
N LEU A 25 -9.14 -6.69 1.82
CA LEU A 25 -8.46 -7.34 0.70
C LEU A 25 -9.46 -8.09 -0.18
N ASN A 26 -10.38 -8.84 0.40
CA ASN A 26 -11.42 -9.56 -0.35
C ASN A 26 -12.30 -8.58 -1.15
N ARG A 27 -12.72 -7.48 -0.52
CA ARG A 27 -13.50 -6.43 -1.21
C ARG A 27 -12.70 -5.74 -2.32
N LEU A 28 -11.40 -5.50 -2.11
CA LEU A 28 -10.51 -5.01 -3.14
C LEU A 28 -10.49 -5.94 -4.36
N LEU A 29 -10.34 -7.25 -4.14
CA LEU A 29 -10.33 -8.25 -5.21
C LEU A 29 -11.64 -8.28 -5.99
N GLU A 30 -12.79 -8.17 -5.30
CA GLU A 30 -14.10 -8.07 -5.94
C GLU A 30 -14.19 -6.84 -6.84
N VAL A 31 -13.79 -5.65 -6.34
CA VAL A 31 -13.79 -4.41 -7.12
C VAL A 31 -12.84 -4.50 -8.31
N LEU A 32 -11.64 -5.07 -8.11
CA LEU A 32 -10.67 -5.21 -9.19
C LEU A 32 -11.16 -6.19 -10.27
N ASN A 33 -11.78 -7.30 -9.91
CA ASN A 33 -12.36 -8.26 -10.87
C ASN A 33 -13.50 -7.63 -11.70
N GLN A 34 -14.25 -6.69 -11.12
CA GLN A 34 -15.29 -5.95 -11.85
C GLN A 34 -14.72 -4.89 -12.78
N GLN A 35 -13.68 -4.14 -12.33
CA GLN A 35 -13.08 -3.05 -13.10
C GLN A 35 -12.07 -3.53 -14.13
N TYR A 36 -11.37 -4.62 -13.84
CA TYR A 36 -10.30 -5.20 -14.66
C TYR A 36 -10.52 -6.73 -14.83
N PRO A 37 -11.53 -7.14 -15.62
CA PRO A 37 -11.94 -8.56 -15.71
C PRO A 37 -10.89 -9.48 -16.32
N LYS A 38 -9.90 -8.92 -17.04
CA LYS A 38 -8.81 -9.68 -17.67
C LYS A 38 -7.50 -9.63 -16.86
N LEU A 39 -7.50 -8.92 -15.71
CA LEU A 39 -6.31 -8.81 -14.86
C LEU A 39 -5.95 -10.17 -14.25
N GLN A 40 -4.72 -10.61 -14.47
CA GLN A 40 -4.22 -11.88 -13.95
C GLN A 40 -3.76 -11.74 -12.50
N ILE A 41 -4.67 -11.92 -11.55
CA ILE A 41 -4.36 -11.91 -10.11
C ILE A 41 -3.92 -13.33 -9.72
N VAL A 42 -2.60 -13.53 -9.52
CA VAL A 42 -2.01 -14.83 -9.17
C VAL A 42 -2.03 -15.14 -7.68
N GLY A 43 -2.38 -14.17 -6.85
CA GLY A 43 -2.55 -14.37 -5.43
C GLY A 43 -2.77 -13.08 -4.65
N ALA A 44 -3.22 -13.26 -3.40
CA ALA A 44 -3.40 -12.18 -2.44
C ALA A 44 -3.21 -12.70 -1.01
N GLN A 45 -2.65 -11.86 -0.14
CA GLN A 45 -2.43 -12.17 1.27
C GLN A 45 -2.64 -10.92 2.12
N HIS A 46 -3.42 -11.03 3.20
CA HIS A 46 -3.59 -9.93 4.14
C HIS A 46 -2.29 -9.59 4.87
N GLY A 47 -2.16 -8.34 5.37
CA GLY A 47 -0.93 -7.83 5.99
C GLY A 47 -0.73 -8.18 7.47
N TYR A 48 -1.66 -8.94 8.09
CA TYR A 48 -1.62 -9.34 9.51
C TYR A 48 -1.24 -10.81 9.66
N PHE A 49 -0.02 -11.15 9.25
CA PHE A 49 0.55 -12.49 9.37
C PHE A 49 1.62 -12.52 10.47
N LYS A 50 1.84 -13.71 11.06
CA LYS A 50 2.86 -13.92 12.10
C LYS A 50 4.16 -14.49 11.52
N ASP A 51 4.05 -15.25 10.45
CA ASP A 51 5.18 -15.90 9.79
C ASP A 51 5.43 -15.25 8.42
N GLU A 52 6.45 -14.39 8.38
CA GLU A 52 6.88 -13.69 7.17
C GLU A 52 7.39 -14.67 6.11
N GLN A 53 8.17 -15.70 6.53
CA GLN A 53 8.78 -16.62 5.58
C GLN A 53 7.74 -17.45 4.83
N THR A 54 6.68 -17.88 5.50
CA THR A 54 5.57 -18.57 4.83
C THR A 54 4.91 -17.67 3.78
N VAL A 55 4.74 -16.37 4.06
CA VAL A 55 4.17 -15.42 3.09
C VAL A 55 5.11 -15.20 1.91
N VAL A 56 6.41 -15.03 2.18
CA VAL A 56 7.44 -14.91 1.14
C VAL A 56 7.44 -16.12 0.21
N ASN A 57 7.41 -17.32 0.76
CA ASN A 57 7.40 -18.57 -0.01
C ASN A 57 6.14 -18.67 -0.89
N LYS A 58 4.97 -18.25 -0.39
CA LYS A 58 3.73 -18.20 -1.18
C LYS A 58 3.83 -17.22 -2.35
N ILE A 59 4.36 -16.02 -2.12
CA ILE A 59 4.56 -15.01 -3.17
C ILE A 59 5.55 -15.52 -4.21
N ALA A 60 6.69 -16.04 -3.76
CA ALA A 60 7.74 -16.59 -4.62
C ALA A 60 7.25 -17.74 -5.50
N ALA A 61 6.40 -18.61 -4.96
CA ALA A 61 5.80 -19.71 -5.73
C ALA A 61 4.87 -19.22 -6.85
N CYS A 62 4.21 -18.07 -6.66
CA CYS A 62 3.36 -17.45 -7.67
C CYS A 62 4.15 -16.70 -8.76
N GLN A 63 5.41 -16.35 -8.52
CA GLN A 63 6.28 -15.58 -9.43
C GLN A 63 5.57 -14.36 -10.06
N PRO A 64 5.01 -13.45 -9.25
CA PRO A 64 4.25 -12.33 -9.80
C PRO A 64 5.16 -11.35 -10.52
N GLN A 65 4.72 -10.85 -11.68
CA GLN A 65 5.45 -9.78 -12.36
C GLN A 65 5.32 -8.45 -11.61
N MET A 66 4.18 -8.23 -10.93
CA MET A 66 3.96 -7.05 -10.08
C MET A 66 3.47 -7.46 -8.69
N LEU A 67 4.14 -6.97 -7.65
CA LEU A 67 3.75 -7.11 -6.24
C LEU A 67 3.37 -5.76 -5.67
N PHE A 68 2.09 -5.58 -5.33
CA PHE A 68 1.60 -4.40 -4.64
C PHE A 68 1.53 -4.64 -3.14
N ILE A 69 2.13 -3.74 -2.34
CA ILE A 69 2.21 -3.89 -0.89
C ILE A 69 1.47 -2.75 -0.18
N GLY A 70 0.31 -3.09 0.41
CA GLY A 70 -0.56 -2.20 1.18
C GLY A 70 -0.35 -2.32 2.68
N MET A 71 0.90 -2.31 3.15
CA MET A 71 1.26 -2.30 4.57
C MET A 71 1.74 -0.92 5.02
N THR A 72 1.76 -0.70 6.35
CA THR A 72 2.22 0.57 6.94
C THR A 72 3.74 0.69 6.92
N SER A 73 4.24 1.92 6.81
CA SER A 73 5.64 2.27 7.06
C SER A 73 5.90 2.26 8.58
N PRO A 74 7.09 1.83 9.09
CA PRO A 74 8.27 1.36 8.31
C PRO A 74 8.24 -0.14 7.96
N TYR A 75 7.26 -0.91 8.47
CA TYR A 75 7.21 -2.38 8.33
C TYR A 75 7.28 -2.85 6.87
N LYS A 76 6.62 -2.14 5.96
CA LYS A 76 6.67 -2.43 4.52
C LYS A 76 8.09 -2.35 3.95
N GLU A 77 8.83 -1.29 4.32
CA GLU A 77 10.20 -1.06 3.86
C GLU A 77 11.16 -2.12 4.42
N GLU A 78 10.99 -2.47 5.70
CA GLU A 78 11.78 -3.52 6.37
C GLU A 78 11.54 -4.89 5.71
N PHE A 79 10.27 -5.23 5.49
CA PHE A 79 9.87 -6.48 4.81
C PHE A 79 10.49 -6.58 3.41
N VAL A 80 10.35 -5.53 2.59
CA VAL A 80 10.91 -5.53 1.23
C VAL A 80 12.44 -5.56 1.27
N SER A 81 13.08 -4.80 2.15
CA SER A 81 14.54 -4.81 2.29
C SER A 81 15.08 -6.18 2.63
N LYS A 82 14.38 -6.90 3.52
CA LYS A 82 14.77 -8.23 3.99
C LYS A 82 14.59 -9.31 2.93
N TYR A 83 13.48 -9.25 2.18
CA TYR A 83 13.05 -10.36 1.33
C TYR A 83 13.05 -10.09 -0.18
N LYS A 84 13.52 -8.92 -0.63
CA LYS A 84 13.48 -8.52 -2.06
C LYS A 84 14.04 -9.56 -3.03
N ASN A 85 15.07 -10.30 -2.63
CA ASN A 85 15.71 -11.31 -3.48
C ASN A 85 14.95 -12.66 -3.48
N GLU A 86 14.07 -12.89 -2.49
CA GLU A 86 13.30 -14.12 -2.33
C GLU A 86 11.89 -14.00 -2.94
N LEU A 87 11.35 -12.77 -3.04
CA LEU A 87 9.98 -12.51 -3.49
C LEU A 87 9.72 -12.85 -4.95
N ASN A 88 10.75 -13.03 -5.76
CA ASN A 88 10.67 -13.36 -7.20
C ASN A 88 9.66 -12.49 -7.98
N ALA A 89 9.55 -11.21 -7.65
CA ALA A 89 8.71 -10.24 -8.31
C ALA A 89 9.55 -9.27 -9.14
N ASN A 90 9.12 -8.97 -10.39
CA ASN A 90 9.85 -8.05 -11.26
C ASN A 90 9.70 -6.58 -10.81
N LEU A 91 8.51 -6.21 -10.32
CA LEU A 91 8.21 -4.89 -9.79
C LEU A 91 7.59 -5.03 -8.40
N ILE A 92 8.16 -4.38 -7.40
CA ILE A 92 7.59 -4.28 -6.05
C ILE A 92 7.20 -2.83 -5.79
N MET A 93 5.92 -2.58 -5.49
CA MET A 93 5.40 -1.25 -5.26
C MET A 93 4.66 -1.15 -3.93
N GLY A 94 5.17 -0.32 -3.01
CA GLY A 94 4.44 0.07 -1.81
C GLY A 94 3.32 1.07 -2.14
N VAL A 95 2.08 0.72 -1.81
CA VAL A 95 0.89 1.52 -2.14
C VAL A 95 0.17 2.06 -0.90
N GLY A 96 0.64 1.69 0.31
CA GLY A 96 0.07 2.16 1.57
C GLY A 96 -1.44 1.95 1.64
N GLY A 97 -2.20 2.99 2.01
CA GLY A 97 -3.66 2.94 2.15
C GLY A 97 -4.45 2.96 0.84
N SER A 98 -3.82 2.75 -0.33
CA SER A 98 -4.55 2.74 -1.61
C SER A 98 -5.50 1.55 -1.71
N PHE A 99 -5.24 0.44 -1.02
CA PHE A 99 -6.14 -0.71 -0.97
C PHE A 99 -7.46 -0.34 -0.30
N ASP A 100 -7.40 0.39 0.84
CA ASP A 100 -8.58 0.80 1.59
C ASP A 100 -9.44 1.79 0.78
N VAL A 101 -8.80 2.65 -0.01
CA VAL A 101 -9.48 3.59 -0.92
C VAL A 101 -10.15 2.85 -2.08
N LEU A 102 -9.48 1.90 -2.71
CA LEU A 102 -10.03 1.14 -3.85
C LEU A 102 -11.13 0.17 -3.41
N ALA A 103 -11.00 -0.42 -2.23
CA ALA A 103 -12.07 -1.23 -1.62
C ALA A 103 -13.29 -0.40 -1.19
N GLY A 104 -13.21 0.95 -1.25
CA GLY A 104 -14.29 1.85 -0.86
C GLY A 104 -14.46 2.04 0.65
N GLU A 105 -13.53 1.54 1.46
CA GLU A 105 -13.55 1.72 2.93
C GLU A 105 -13.25 3.17 3.34
N ILE A 106 -12.33 3.81 2.62
CA ILE A 106 -11.94 5.20 2.86
C ILE A 106 -12.25 6.02 1.62
N SER A 107 -13.10 7.03 1.78
CA SER A 107 -13.37 7.97 0.69
C SER A 107 -12.10 8.78 0.36
N ARG A 108 -11.78 8.87 -0.92
CA ARG A 108 -10.70 9.77 -1.36
C ARG A 108 -11.07 11.21 -1.06
N ALA A 109 -10.08 12.02 -0.72
CA ALA A 109 -10.30 13.45 -0.51
C ALA A 109 -10.95 14.10 -1.74
N PRO A 110 -11.84 15.10 -1.56
CA PRO A 110 -12.39 15.87 -2.68
C PRO A 110 -11.28 16.45 -3.57
N VAL A 111 -11.55 16.58 -4.88
CA VAL A 111 -10.54 17.00 -5.87
C VAL A 111 -9.87 18.33 -5.50
N TRP A 112 -10.61 19.27 -4.92
CA TRP A 112 -10.07 20.55 -4.48
C TRP A 112 -9.05 20.40 -3.34
N MET A 113 -9.27 19.46 -2.41
CA MET A 113 -8.30 19.15 -1.34
C MET A 113 -7.06 18.46 -1.90
N GLN A 114 -7.23 17.55 -2.87
CA GLN A 114 -6.10 16.91 -3.54
C GLN A 114 -5.21 17.93 -4.26
N ARG A 115 -5.83 18.88 -5.00
CA ARG A 115 -5.11 19.94 -5.72
C ARG A 115 -4.35 20.91 -4.81
N ASN A 116 -4.83 21.10 -3.59
CA ASN A 116 -4.21 22.00 -2.60
C ASN A 116 -3.29 21.27 -1.60
N GLY A 117 -2.99 19.98 -1.83
CA GLY A 117 -2.13 19.18 -0.91
C GLY A 117 -2.77 18.89 0.45
N LEU A 118 -4.09 19.06 0.61
CA LEU A 118 -4.84 18.88 1.86
C LEU A 118 -5.37 17.43 2.03
N GLU A 119 -4.89 16.48 1.24
CA GLU A 119 -5.33 15.08 1.34
C GLU A 119 -5.03 14.47 2.72
N TRP A 120 -3.90 14.84 3.32
CA TRP A 120 -3.51 14.44 4.68
C TRP A 120 -4.52 14.93 5.74
N LEU A 121 -5.08 16.13 5.59
CA LEU A 121 -6.09 16.69 6.48
C LEU A 121 -7.41 15.92 6.39
N HIS A 122 -7.84 15.56 5.18
CA HIS A 122 -9.01 14.72 4.98
C HIS A 122 -8.85 13.34 5.65
N ARG A 123 -7.68 12.72 5.52
CA ARG A 123 -7.37 11.44 6.20
C ARG A 123 -7.36 11.61 7.72
N PHE A 124 -6.78 12.71 8.22
CA PHE A 124 -6.77 13.01 9.65
C PHE A 124 -8.19 13.16 10.21
N MET A 125 -9.10 13.85 9.49
CA MET A 125 -10.50 13.98 9.92
C MET A 125 -11.25 12.64 9.94
N LYS A 126 -10.88 11.69 9.07
CA LYS A 126 -11.50 10.35 9.01
C LYS A 126 -10.98 9.39 10.07
N GLU A 127 -9.69 9.43 10.37
CA GLU A 127 -9.03 8.53 11.33
C GLU A 127 -8.16 9.31 12.35
N PRO A 128 -8.73 10.22 13.17
CA PRO A 128 -7.95 11.09 14.04
C PRO A 128 -7.14 10.29 15.08
N GLN A 129 -7.73 9.27 15.68
CA GLN A 129 -7.07 8.48 16.74
C GLN A 129 -5.84 7.71 16.24
N ARG A 130 -5.87 7.23 14.98
CA ARG A 130 -4.77 6.49 14.37
C ARG A 130 -3.64 7.41 13.91
N LEU A 131 -3.99 8.59 13.39
CA LEU A 131 -3.04 9.50 12.77
C LEU A 131 -2.48 10.55 13.75
N TYR A 132 -3.17 10.81 14.88
CA TYR A 132 -2.77 11.80 15.87
C TYR A 132 -1.34 11.58 16.39
N LYS A 133 -1.04 10.36 16.88
CA LYS A 133 0.30 10.04 17.39
C LYS A 133 1.38 10.22 16.31
N ARG A 134 1.10 9.72 15.11
CA ARG A 134 2.03 9.77 13.98
C ARG A 134 2.31 11.20 13.53
N TYR A 135 1.27 12.02 13.31
CA TYR A 135 1.45 13.39 12.82
C TYR A 135 2.08 14.33 13.87
N ILE A 136 1.76 14.17 15.14
CA ILE A 136 2.36 15.03 16.18
C ILE A 136 3.82 14.66 16.40
N PHE A 137 4.13 13.40 16.66
CA PHE A 137 5.51 13.02 17.00
C PHE A 137 6.46 13.15 15.80
N GLU A 138 6.06 12.69 14.62
CA GLU A 138 6.92 12.77 13.42
C GLU A 138 7.12 14.23 12.96
N ASN A 139 6.08 15.06 12.98
CA ASN A 139 6.20 16.46 12.57
C ASN A 139 6.97 17.31 13.59
N ILE A 140 6.77 17.11 14.90
CA ILE A 140 7.56 17.82 15.94
C ILE A 140 9.03 17.43 15.81
N TYR A 141 9.35 16.16 15.65
CA TYR A 141 10.71 15.70 15.47
C TYR A 141 11.35 16.27 14.20
N PHE A 142 10.61 16.29 13.09
CA PHE A 142 11.06 16.90 11.83
C PHE A 142 11.35 18.41 11.99
N VAL A 143 10.45 19.16 12.62
CA VAL A 143 10.66 20.60 12.90
C VAL A 143 11.87 20.81 13.81
N TYR A 144 12.05 19.97 14.83
CA TYR A 144 13.24 20.01 15.70
C TYR A 144 14.54 19.82 14.90
N LEU A 145 14.59 18.85 13.97
CA LEU A 145 15.74 18.62 13.12
C LEU A 145 16.02 19.81 12.18
N LEU A 146 14.97 20.40 11.56
CA LEU A 146 15.12 21.60 10.73
C LEU A 146 15.69 22.80 11.51
N VAL A 147 15.24 22.99 12.75
CA VAL A 147 15.77 24.05 13.63
C VAL A 147 17.22 23.79 13.95
N GLN A 148 17.61 22.57 14.30
CA GLN A 148 19.02 22.22 14.54
C GLN A 148 19.93 22.46 13.33
N GLU A 149 19.44 22.15 12.12
CA GLU A 149 20.25 22.31 10.89
C GLU A 149 20.42 23.79 10.52
N LYS A 150 19.44 24.64 10.82
CA LYS A 150 19.50 26.09 10.57
C LYS A 150 20.43 26.85 11.52
N PHE A 151 20.75 26.28 12.67
CA PHE A 151 21.64 26.87 13.66
C PHE A 151 23.05 26.22 13.72
N LYS A 152 23.36 25.35 12.78
CA LYS A 152 24.73 24.90 12.43
C LYS A 152 25.32 25.76 11.33
#